data_0df5553b27f2c3fa3991b04c483c7ce5
#
_entry.id   0df5553b27f2c3fa3991b04c483c7ce5
#
_cell.length_a   1.000
_cell.length_b   1.000
_cell.length_c   1.000
_cell.angle_alpha   90.00
_cell.angle_beta   90.00
_cell.angle_gamma   90.00
#
_symmetry.space_group_name_H-M   'P 1'
#
loop_
_entity.id
_entity.type
_entity.pdbx_description
1 polymer ?
#
loop_
_entity_poly.entity_id
_entity_poly.type
_entity_poly.pdbx_seq_one_letter_code
_entity_poly.pdbx_strand_id
1 'polypeptide(L)'
;MARSTRELRIRRHDRVRRKLSGTAQRPRVAIMRTNKHISAQIIDDVAGRTLAAASSVEPALKDATGANIDGAKAVAAVLAQRASDAGITTVVFDRGGFAYHGRVAAFADALRAAGLEF
;
A
#
# COMPACT_ATOMS: atom_id res chain seq x y z
N MET A 1 -1.20 25.06 -20.11
CA MET A 1 -0.17 24.86 -19.07
C MET A 1 0.04 23.37 -18.82
N ALA A 2 1.26 22.99 -18.56
CA ALA A 2 1.57 21.61 -18.21
C ALA A 2 0.97 21.26 -16.84
N ARG A 3 0.48 20.03 -16.69
CA ARG A 3 -0.02 19.57 -15.39
C ARG A 3 1.13 19.23 -14.46
N SER A 4 0.93 19.45 -13.17
CA SER A 4 1.91 19.09 -12.16
C SER A 4 2.10 17.56 -12.07
N THR A 5 3.21 17.14 -11.51
CA THR A 5 3.48 15.72 -11.24
C THR A 5 2.37 15.10 -10.39
N ARG A 6 1.88 15.85 -9.37
CA ARG A 6 0.79 15.40 -8.52
C ARG A 6 -0.51 15.20 -9.30
N GLU A 7 -0.86 16.14 -10.18
CA GLU A 7 -2.06 16.04 -11.01
C GLU A 7 -2.01 14.84 -11.94
N LEU A 8 -0.87 14.60 -12.57
CA LEU A 8 -0.67 13.44 -13.44
C LEU A 8 -0.79 12.13 -12.67
N ARG A 9 -0.24 12.07 -11.44
CA ARG A 9 -0.37 10.89 -10.58
C ARG A 9 -1.82 10.63 -10.21
N ILE A 10 -2.56 11.66 -9.81
CA ILE A 10 -3.97 11.54 -9.44
C ILE A 10 -4.79 11.02 -10.62
N ARG A 11 -4.54 11.52 -11.83
CA ARG A 11 -5.23 11.04 -13.03
C ARG A 11 -4.92 9.59 -13.34
N ARG A 12 -3.67 9.16 -13.17
CA ARG A 12 -3.30 7.74 -13.33
C ARG A 12 -4.02 6.88 -12.32
N HIS A 13 -4.09 7.32 -11.07
CA HIS A 13 -4.79 6.61 -10.00
C HIS A 13 -6.29 6.50 -10.30
N ASP A 14 -6.93 7.61 -10.69
CA ASP A 14 -8.36 7.60 -11.05
C ASP A 14 -8.65 6.63 -12.19
N ARG A 15 -7.77 6.57 -13.19
CA ARG A 15 -7.90 5.64 -14.32
C ARG A 15 -7.84 4.18 -13.85
N VAL A 16 -6.89 3.86 -12.98
CA VAL A 16 -6.74 2.52 -12.41
C VAL A 16 -7.95 2.17 -11.55
N ARG A 17 -8.42 3.11 -10.73
CA ARG A 17 -9.54 2.90 -9.81
C ARG A 17 -10.87 2.63 -10.51
N ARG A 18 -11.03 3.01 -11.76
CA ARG A 18 -12.23 2.65 -12.55
C ARG A 18 -12.35 1.13 -12.74
N LYS A 19 -11.22 0.41 -12.71
CA LYS A 19 -11.15 -1.04 -12.95
C LYS A 19 -10.78 -1.83 -11.71
N LEU A 20 -10.35 -1.16 -10.65
CA LEU A 20 -9.80 -1.78 -9.46
C LEU A 20 -10.64 -1.44 -8.24
N SER A 21 -11.20 -2.46 -7.59
CA SER A 21 -11.98 -2.30 -6.36
C SER A 21 -11.70 -3.47 -5.43
N GLY A 22 -11.63 -3.21 -4.13
CA GLY A 22 -11.45 -4.24 -3.12
C GLY A 22 -12.78 -4.76 -2.59
N THR A 23 -12.82 -6.04 -2.26
CA THR A 23 -13.97 -6.70 -1.63
C THR A 23 -13.53 -7.33 -0.31
N ALA A 24 -14.47 -7.88 0.47
CA ALA A 24 -14.12 -8.60 1.70
C ALA A 24 -13.23 -9.83 1.42
N GLN A 25 -13.45 -10.51 0.31
CA GLN A 25 -12.71 -11.70 -0.09
C GLN A 25 -11.35 -11.35 -0.71
N ARG A 26 -11.26 -10.20 -1.36
CA ARG A 26 -10.03 -9.72 -1.99
C ARG A 26 -9.92 -8.20 -1.80
N PRO A 27 -9.55 -7.77 -0.59
CA PRO A 27 -9.47 -6.34 -0.29
C PRO A 27 -8.33 -5.65 -1.04
N ARG A 28 -8.44 -4.34 -1.15
CA ARG A 28 -7.47 -3.50 -1.86
C ARG A 28 -6.39 -3.00 -0.91
N VAL A 29 -5.13 -3.26 -1.27
CA VAL A 29 -3.98 -2.65 -0.59
C VAL A 29 -3.70 -1.31 -1.27
N ALA A 30 -3.94 -0.23 -0.57
CA ALA A 30 -3.68 1.14 -1.05
C ALA A 30 -2.41 1.66 -0.41
N ILE A 31 -1.43 2.02 -1.23
CA ILE A 31 -0.16 2.57 -0.77
C ILE A 31 -0.16 4.09 -0.91
N MET A 32 0.39 4.77 0.09
CA MET A 32 0.60 6.21 0.08
C MET A 32 2.04 6.51 0.48
N ARG A 33 2.76 7.31 -0.30
CA ARG A 33 4.12 7.71 0.05
C ARG A 33 4.28 9.22 -0.03
N THR A 34 5.11 9.73 0.87
CA THR A 34 5.58 11.12 0.86
C THR A 34 7.11 11.11 0.85
N ASN A 35 7.74 12.28 0.89
CA ASN A 35 9.20 12.36 0.93
C ASN A 35 9.81 11.69 2.15
N LYS A 36 9.08 11.63 3.28
CA LYS A 36 9.61 11.16 4.56
C LYS A 36 8.97 9.87 5.05
N HIS A 37 7.81 9.49 4.53
CA HIS A 37 7.04 8.37 5.07
C HIS A 37 6.37 7.55 3.99
N ILE A 38 6.12 6.29 4.32
CA ILE A 38 5.31 5.39 3.52
C ILE A 38 4.25 4.76 4.43
N SER A 39 3.05 4.63 3.93
CA SER A 39 1.94 4.01 4.64
C SER A 39 1.09 3.19 3.69
N ALA A 40 0.31 2.26 4.22
CA ALA A 40 -0.60 1.47 3.42
C ALA A 40 -1.80 1.04 4.25
N GLN A 41 -2.92 0.83 3.56
CA GLN A 41 -4.17 0.34 4.15
C GLN A 41 -4.68 -0.82 3.32
N ILE A 42 -5.30 -1.78 3.98
CA ILE A 42 -6.06 -2.84 3.32
C ILE A 42 -7.53 -2.50 3.49
N ILE A 43 -8.22 -2.27 2.38
CA ILE A 43 -9.55 -1.66 2.37
C ILE A 43 -10.56 -2.58 1.70
N ASP A 44 -11.72 -2.77 2.37
CA ASP A 44 -12.92 -3.33 1.75
C ASP A 44 -13.74 -2.18 1.20
N ASP A 45 -13.71 -1.99 -0.12
CA ASP A 45 -14.41 -0.88 -0.78
C ASP A 45 -15.93 -1.06 -0.76
N VAL A 46 -16.43 -2.28 -0.65
CA VAL A 46 -17.87 -2.54 -0.58
C VAL A 46 -18.44 -2.10 0.77
N ALA A 47 -17.76 -2.45 1.86
CA ALA A 47 -18.15 -2.03 3.20
C ALA A 47 -17.69 -0.61 3.54
N GLY A 48 -16.76 -0.06 2.77
CA GLY A 48 -16.21 1.28 3.00
C GLY A 48 -15.35 1.37 4.25
N ARG A 49 -14.60 0.31 4.59
CA ARG A 49 -13.79 0.32 5.82
C ARG A 49 -12.40 -0.24 5.61
N THR A 50 -11.46 0.21 6.45
CA THR A 50 -10.09 -0.27 6.49
C THR A 50 -10.01 -1.50 7.41
N LEU A 51 -9.47 -2.60 6.87
CA LEU A 51 -9.34 -3.87 7.59
C LEU A 51 -8.00 -3.99 8.34
N ALA A 52 -6.94 -3.41 7.78
CA ALA A 52 -5.62 -3.38 8.37
C ALA A 52 -4.85 -2.18 7.82
N ALA A 53 -3.91 -1.66 8.59
CA ALA A 53 -3.09 -0.52 8.18
C ALA A 53 -1.72 -0.59 8.83
N ALA A 54 -0.72 0.02 8.20
CA ALA A 54 0.62 0.20 8.75
C ALA A 54 1.25 1.47 8.17
N SER A 55 2.12 2.10 8.94
CA SER A 55 2.78 3.33 8.54
C SER A 55 4.16 3.44 9.17
N SER A 56 5.09 4.06 8.45
CA SER A 56 6.44 4.34 8.96
C SER A 56 6.47 5.36 10.10
N VAL A 57 5.36 6.09 10.34
CA VAL A 57 5.26 7.03 11.47
C VAL A 57 4.95 6.32 12.80
N GLU A 58 4.60 5.04 12.78
CA GLU A 58 4.30 4.30 14.01
C GLU A 58 5.53 4.20 14.91
N PRO A 59 5.39 4.30 16.23
CA PRO A 59 6.54 4.26 17.14
C PRO A 59 7.41 3.00 16.99
N ALA A 60 6.81 1.85 16.72
CA ALA A 60 7.53 0.60 16.54
C ALA A 60 8.41 0.58 15.28
N LEU A 61 8.13 1.45 14.30
CA LEU A 61 8.82 1.50 13.01
C LEU A 61 9.69 2.75 12.86
N LYS A 62 9.58 3.70 13.76
CA LYS A 62 10.16 5.05 13.63
C LYS A 62 11.68 5.05 13.47
N ASP A 63 12.39 4.20 14.20
CA ASP A 63 13.86 4.15 14.20
C ASP A 63 14.43 3.32 13.06
N ALA A 64 13.65 2.38 12.53
CA ALA A 64 14.09 1.47 11.47
C ALA A 64 13.74 1.97 10.08
N THR A 65 12.96 3.05 9.97
CA THR A 65 12.31 3.41 8.72
C THR A 65 12.53 4.86 8.34
N GLY A 66 12.21 5.16 7.19
CA GLY A 66 12.01 6.40 6.52
C GLY A 66 11.21 6.07 5.29
N ALA A 67 11.20 6.95 4.31
CA ALA A 67 10.53 6.70 3.04
C ALA A 67 11.49 6.01 2.03
N ASN A 68 12.44 5.23 2.50
CA ASN A 68 13.40 4.48 1.68
C ASN A 68 12.93 3.03 1.47
N ILE A 69 13.73 2.24 0.74
CA ILE A 69 13.40 0.85 0.43
C ILE A 69 13.31 0.00 1.70
N ASP A 70 14.23 0.19 2.65
CA ASP A 70 14.21 -0.55 3.91
C ASP A 70 12.97 -0.20 4.75
N GLY A 71 12.59 1.07 4.76
CA GLY A 71 11.35 1.51 5.40
C GLY A 71 10.12 0.88 4.76
N ALA A 72 10.07 0.81 3.44
CA ALA A 72 8.97 0.16 2.72
C ALA A 72 8.85 -1.32 3.09
N LYS A 73 9.98 -2.04 3.17
CA LYS A 73 9.99 -3.45 3.57
C LYS A 73 9.52 -3.64 5.01
N ALA A 74 9.94 -2.76 5.92
CA ALA A 74 9.54 -2.84 7.33
C ALA A 74 8.03 -2.61 7.50
N VAL A 75 7.47 -1.60 6.82
CA VAL A 75 6.03 -1.33 6.82
C VAL A 75 5.25 -2.50 6.22
N ALA A 76 5.74 -3.06 5.12
CA ALA A 76 5.12 -4.21 4.47
C ALA A 76 5.08 -5.44 5.39
N ALA A 77 6.15 -5.71 6.13
CA ALA A 77 6.19 -6.83 7.07
C ALA A 77 5.13 -6.68 8.16
N VAL A 78 4.99 -5.48 8.72
CA VAL A 78 3.96 -5.19 9.74
C VAL A 78 2.55 -5.31 9.15
N LEU A 79 2.33 -4.77 7.95
CA LEU A 79 1.04 -4.85 7.29
C LEU A 79 0.65 -6.31 7.00
N ALA A 80 1.59 -7.11 6.51
CA ALA A 80 1.37 -8.53 6.23
C ALA A 80 0.99 -9.30 7.50
N GLN A 81 1.64 -9.00 8.63
CA GLN A 81 1.31 -9.63 9.90
C GLN A 81 -0.10 -9.26 10.35
N ARG A 82 -0.46 -7.99 10.25
CA ARG A 82 -1.81 -7.52 10.59
C ARG A 82 -2.87 -8.11 9.67
N ALA A 83 -2.56 -8.27 8.38
CA ALA A 83 -3.45 -8.93 7.43
C ALA A 83 -3.66 -10.40 7.80
N SER A 84 -2.59 -11.11 8.15
CA SER A 84 -2.66 -12.50 8.60
C SER A 84 -3.54 -12.62 9.84
N ASP A 85 -3.36 -11.75 10.83
CA ASP A 85 -4.16 -11.72 12.05
C ASP A 85 -5.64 -11.46 11.75
N ALA A 86 -5.95 -10.74 10.69
CA ALA A 86 -7.32 -10.47 10.24
C ALA A 86 -7.87 -11.56 9.29
N GLY A 87 -7.09 -12.59 8.99
CA GLY A 87 -7.51 -13.67 8.11
C GLY A 87 -7.44 -13.34 6.61
N ILE A 88 -6.70 -12.30 6.23
CA ILE A 88 -6.57 -11.86 4.84
C ILE A 88 -5.39 -12.58 4.19
N THR A 89 -5.64 -13.25 3.06
CA THR A 89 -4.61 -13.98 2.32
C THR A 89 -4.44 -13.48 0.88
N THR A 90 -5.49 -12.95 0.28
CA THR A 90 -5.51 -12.51 -1.11
C THR A 90 -5.92 -11.05 -1.16
N VAL A 91 -5.20 -10.25 -1.93
CA VAL A 91 -5.46 -8.80 -2.06
C VAL A 91 -5.35 -8.35 -3.50
N VAL A 92 -5.86 -7.16 -3.78
CA VAL A 92 -5.61 -6.41 -5.02
C VAL A 92 -4.66 -5.28 -4.68
N PHE A 93 -3.59 -5.09 -5.44
CA PHE A 93 -2.58 -4.08 -5.15
C PHE A 93 -2.86 -2.79 -5.92
N ASP A 94 -3.12 -1.69 -5.19
CA ASP A 94 -3.32 -0.36 -5.74
C ASP A 94 -2.13 0.52 -5.34
N ARG A 95 -1.27 0.82 -6.31
CA ARG A 95 -0.06 1.62 -6.07
C ARG A 95 -0.31 3.13 -6.03
N GLY A 96 -1.58 3.57 -6.05
CA GLY A 96 -1.94 4.98 -5.88
C GLY A 96 -1.47 5.90 -7.00
N GLY A 97 -1.28 5.40 -8.21
CA GLY A 97 -0.75 6.16 -9.34
C GLY A 97 0.77 6.32 -9.31
N PHE A 98 1.45 5.77 -8.31
CA PHE A 98 2.92 5.75 -8.27
C PHE A 98 3.50 4.73 -9.24
N ALA A 99 4.71 4.97 -9.74
CA ALA A 99 5.39 4.03 -10.60
C ALA A 99 5.76 2.75 -9.83
N TYR A 100 5.66 1.59 -10.50
CA TYR A 100 6.01 0.30 -9.89
C TYR A 100 7.53 0.08 -9.98
N HIS A 101 8.26 0.81 -9.12
CA HIS A 101 9.69 0.62 -8.97
C HIS A 101 10.14 1.18 -7.61
N GLY A 102 11.38 0.97 -7.23
CA GLY A 102 11.96 1.49 -6.00
C GLY A 102 11.15 1.09 -4.77
N ARG A 103 10.71 2.07 -4.00
CA ARG A 103 9.99 1.83 -2.74
C ARG A 103 8.67 1.07 -2.93
N VAL A 104 7.94 1.38 -3.98
CA VAL A 104 6.65 0.73 -4.27
C VAL A 104 6.86 -0.74 -4.63
N ALA A 105 7.84 -1.03 -5.50
CA ALA A 105 8.17 -2.41 -5.86
C ALA A 105 8.68 -3.20 -4.66
N ALA A 106 9.55 -2.60 -3.84
CA ALA A 106 10.06 -3.24 -2.64
C ALA A 106 8.94 -3.58 -1.64
N PHE A 107 7.98 -2.67 -1.49
CA PHE A 107 6.81 -2.88 -0.65
C PHE A 107 5.97 -4.07 -1.15
N ALA A 108 5.66 -4.10 -2.43
CA ALA A 108 4.86 -5.17 -3.03
C ALA A 108 5.58 -6.53 -2.93
N ASP A 109 6.87 -6.57 -3.22
CA ASP A 109 7.68 -7.80 -3.14
C ASP A 109 7.75 -8.31 -1.71
N ALA A 110 7.86 -7.43 -0.72
CA ALA A 110 7.87 -7.81 0.69
C ALA A 110 6.51 -8.38 1.13
N LEU A 111 5.40 -7.82 0.66
CA LEU A 111 4.06 -8.38 0.92
C LEU A 111 3.92 -9.79 0.34
N ARG A 112 4.38 -10.00 -0.88
CA ARG A 112 4.35 -11.33 -1.53
C ARG A 112 5.22 -12.33 -0.79
N ALA A 113 6.42 -11.92 -0.38
CA ALA A 113 7.33 -12.77 0.39
C ALA A 113 6.74 -13.17 1.74
N ALA A 114 5.89 -12.34 2.32
CA ALA A 114 5.20 -12.60 3.58
C ALA A 114 3.93 -13.45 3.43
N GLY A 115 3.55 -13.81 2.20
CA GLY A 115 2.47 -14.76 1.94
C GLY A 115 1.19 -14.19 1.36
N LEU A 116 1.12 -12.88 1.11
CA LEU A 116 -0.05 -12.30 0.45
C LEU A 116 -0.04 -12.60 -1.05
N GLU A 117 -1.19 -12.97 -1.57
CA GLU A 117 -1.37 -13.29 -2.99
C GLU A 117 -1.98 -12.11 -3.75
N PHE A 118 -1.30 -11.71 -4.80
CA PHE A 118 -1.82 -10.71 -5.74
C PHE A 118 -1.00 -10.67 -7.03
#